data_a726489b546c6076ea3cc92830ce42b6
#
_entry.id   a726489b546c6076ea3cc92830ce42b6
#
_cell.length_a   1.000
_cell.length_b   1.000
_cell.length_c   1.000
_cell.angle_alpha   90.00
_cell.angle_beta   90.00
_cell.angle_gamma   90.00
#
_symmetry.space_group_name_H-M   'P 1'
#
loop_
_entity.id
_entity.type
_entity.pdbx_description
1 polymer ?
#
loop_
_entity_poly.entity_id
_entity_poly.type
_entity_poly.pdbx_seq_one_letter_code
_entity_poly.pdbx_strand_id
1 'polypeptide(L)'
;MKLDRIQKLLQQCDDLGAMVSPWERGFLDSVLAQVKRGRTLSTKQVDVVHRVEAKVKKAADGDPEWEAEWTPERARDFKIAVNYYDSSPVRYYSYILDWSLANPDAVAPRNYYKKLVENKYAQKIIKAVTSIPKYDAGSSVMLRATARQGVSYDIWNKLRDSLLFVIEPTGRAVNAAAGCRIYSILPSQSHEVVEIEERYLKKWKQPKTPSKPAEDDDCLF
;
A
#
# COMPACT_ATOMS: atom_id res chain seq x y z
N MET A 1 -17.73 -39.09 -3.06
CA MET A 1 -18.09 -37.65 -2.91
C MET A 1 -19.00 -37.28 -4.07
N LYS A 2 -20.12 -36.55 -3.81
CA LYS A 2 -21.10 -36.18 -4.85
C LYS A 2 -20.63 -34.96 -5.62
N LEU A 3 -20.90 -34.92 -6.93
CA LEU A 3 -20.53 -33.82 -7.83
C LEU A 3 -21.07 -32.48 -7.34
N ASP A 4 -22.35 -32.43 -6.99
CA ASP A 4 -23.05 -31.21 -6.56
C ASP A 4 -22.40 -30.56 -5.32
N ARG A 5 -21.82 -31.39 -4.41
CA ARG A 5 -21.13 -30.89 -3.21
C ARG A 5 -19.87 -30.08 -3.58
N ILE A 6 -19.10 -30.58 -4.55
CA ILE A 6 -17.88 -29.88 -4.98
C ILE A 6 -18.21 -28.62 -5.76
N GLN A 7 -19.27 -28.65 -6.60
CA GLN A 7 -19.74 -27.48 -7.33
C GLN A 7 -20.23 -26.40 -6.36
N LYS A 8 -21.02 -26.77 -5.33
CA LYS A 8 -21.48 -25.84 -4.30
C LYS A 8 -20.31 -25.24 -3.52
N LEU A 9 -19.31 -26.05 -3.18
CA LEU A 9 -18.11 -25.56 -2.47
C LEU A 9 -17.33 -24.57 -3.33
N LEU A 10 -17.17 -24.84 -4.63
CA LEU A 10 -16.52 -23.92 -5.56
C LEU A 10 -17.28 -22.59 -5.66
N GLN A 11 -18.61 -22.64 -5.77
CA GLN A 11 -19.44 -21.43 -5.77
C GLN A 11 -19.25 -20.63 -4.48
N GLN A 12 -19.27 -21.29 -3.31
CA GLN A 12 -19.01 -20.61 -2.04
C GLN A 12 -17.60 -20.01 -1.95
N CYS A 13 -16.60 -20.65 -2.57
CA CYS A 13 -15.26 -20.07 -2.68
C CYS A 13 -15.24 -18.80 -3.53
N ASP A 14 -16.07 -18.75 -4.60
CA ASP A 14 -16.18 -17.56 -5.44
C ASP A 14 -16.93 -16.43 -4.72
N ASP A 15 -18.03 -16.75 -4.05
CA ASP A 15 -18.84 -15.79 -3.30
C ASP A 15 -18.07 -15.17 -2.12
N LEU A 16 -17.22 -15.97 -1.44
CA LEU A 16 -16.38 -15.52 -0.32
C LEU A 16 -15.04 -14.91 -0.80
N GLY A 17 -14.82 -14.85 -2.08
CA GLY A 17 -13.61 -14.30 -2.68
C GLY A 17 -12.34 -15.06 -2.27
N ALA A 18 -11.24 -14.34 -2.14
CA ALA A 18 -9.90 -14.90 -1.92
C ALA A 18 -9.65 -15.53 -0.54
N MET A 19 -10.67 -15.94 0.20
CA MET A 19 -10.54 -16.73 1.45
C MET A 19 -9.90 -18.10 1.19
N VAL A 20 -9.97 -18.58 -0.05
CA VAL A 20 -9.37 -19.83 -0.49
C VAL A 20 -8.13 -19.52 -1.31
N SER A 21 -6.99 -20.13 -0.99
CA SER A 21 -5.74 -19.90 -1.73
C SER A 21 -5.85 -20.36 -3.19
N PRO A 22 -5.07 -19.78 -4.11
CA PRO A 22 -5.05 -20.22 -5.51
C PRO A 22 -4.79 -21.72 -5.68
N TRP A 23 -3.95 -22.30 -4.80
CA TRP A 23 -3.68 -23.74 -4.78
C TRP A 23 -4.94 -24.53 -4.40
N GLU A 24 -5.65 -24.13 -3.34
CA GLU A 24 -6.90 -24.79 -2.90
C GLU A 24 -7.96 -24.71 -3.99
N ARG A 25 -8.07 -23.56 -4.66
CA ARG A 25 -8.98 -23.38 -5.79
C ARG A 25 -8.65 -24.33 -6.94
N GLY A 26 -7.39 -24.33 -7.42
CA GLY A 26 -6.95 -25.22 -8.48
C GLY A 26 -7.07 -26.72 -8.12
N PHE A 27 -6.88 -27.05 -6.85
CA PHE A 27 -7.13 -28.39 -6.34
C PHE A 27 -8.60 -28.79 -6.46
N LEU A 28 -9.54 -27.92 -6.04
CA LEU A 28 -10.98 -28.17 -6.15
C LEU A 28 -11.41 -28.33 -7.61
N ASP A 29 -10.90 -27.52 -8.54
CA ASP A 29 -11.17 -27.64 -9.98
C ASP A 29 -10.68 -28.98 -10.52
N SER A 30 -9.49 -29.42 -10.12
CA SER A 30 -8.93 -30.75 -10.46
C SER A 30 -9.80 -31.88 -9.93
N VAL A 31 -10.24 -31.79 -8.67
CA VAL A 31 -11.13 -32.76 -8.04
C VAL A 31 -12.48 -32.81 -8.75
N LEU A 32 -13.05 -31.65 -9.09
CA LEU A 32 -14.30 -31.57 -9.87
C LEU A 32 -14.17 -32.29 -11.21
N ALA A 33 -13.07 -32.05 -11.94
CA ALA A 33 -12.80 -32.71 -13.22
C ALA A 33 -12.66 -34.25 -13.07
N GLN A 34 -12.06 -34.73 -11.98
CA GLN A 34 -11.94 -36.18 -11.70
C GLN A 34 -13.32 -36.80 -11.43
N VAL A 35 -14.14 -36.16 -10.59
CA VAL A 35 -15.48 -36.66 -10.25
C VAL A 35 -16.42 -36.63 -11.47
N LYS A 36 -16.33 -35.60 -12.32
CA LYS A 36 -17.07 -35.54 -13.63
C LYS A 36 -16.73 -36.70 -14.55
N ARG A 37 -15.48 -37.22 -14.50
CA ARG A 37 -15.05 -38.38 -15.27
C ARG A 37 -15.36 -39.73 -14.60
N GLY A 38 -16.14 -39.71 -13.51
CA GLY A 38 -16.53 -40.92 -12.78
C GLY A 38 -15.41 -41.52 -11.91
N ARG A 39 -14.30 -40.81 -11.69
CA ARG A 39 -13.20 -41.30 -10.86
C ARG A 39 -13.52 -41.13 -9.39
N THR A 40 -13.17 -42.09 -8.59
CA THR A 40 -13.21 -42.00 -7.12
C THR A 40 -12.04 -41.19 -6.60
N LEU A 41 -12.27 -40.38 -5.57
CA LEU A 41 -11.22 -39.62 -4.90
C LEU A 41 -10.49 -40.49 -3.89
N SER A 42 -9.19 -40.29 -3.74
CA SER A 42 -8.41 -40.90 -2.66
C SER A 42 -8.79 -40.31 -1.31
N THR A 43 -8.53 -41.02 -0.22
CA THR A 43 -8.74 -40.54 1.14
C THR A 43 -8.08 -39.19 1.37
N LYS A 44 -6.82 -39.02 0.94
CA LYS A 44 -6.10 -37.75 1.05
C LYS A 44 -6.76 -36.61 0.30
N GLN A 45 -7.34 -36.87 -0.87
CA GLN A 45 -8.09 -35.84 -1.61
C GLN A 45 -9.38 -35.45 -0.87
N VAL A 46 -10.09 -36.43 -0.33
CA VAL A 46 -11.29 -36.18 0.49
C VAL A 46 -10.97 -35.35 1.73
N ASP A 47 -9.88 -35.65 2.42
CA ASP A 47 -9.42 -34.90 3.60
C ASP A 47 -9.11 -33.44 3.25
N VAL A 48 -8.49 -33.20 2.10
CA VAL A 48 -8.23 -31.82 1.65
C VAL A 48 -9.53 -31.08 1.35
N VAL A 49 -10.50 -31.73 0.67
CA VAL A 49 -11.83 -31.13 0.41
C VAL A 49 -12.51 -30.78 1.73
N HIS A 50 -12.55 -31.68 2.71
CA HIS A 50 -13.16 -31.42 4.02
C HIS A 50 -12.47 -30.26 4.76
N ARG A 51 -11.15 -30.14 4.63
CA ARG A 51 -10.39 -29.01 5.20
C ARG A 51 -10.79 -27.68 4.57
N VAL A 52 -10.94 -27.67 3.23
CA VAL A 52 -11.39 -26.46 2.54
C VAL A 52 -12.85 -26.13 2.89
N GLU A 53 -13.74 -27.13 2.98
CA GLU A 53 -15.13 -26.92 3.42
C GLU A 53 -15.21 -26.30 4.82
N ALA A 54 -14.45 -26.85 5.78
CA ALA A 54 -14.40 -26.30 7.14
C ALA A 54 -13.90 -24.85 7.17
N LYS A 55 -12.93 -24.53 6.30
CA LYS A 55 -12.38 -23.21 6.15
C LYS A 55 -13.39 -22.22 5.55
N VAL A 56 -14.11 -22.66 4.49
CA VAL A 56 -15.14 -21.87 3.85
C VAL A 56 -16.31 -21.63 4.80
N LYS A 57 -16.75 -22.67 5.53
CA LYS A 57 -17.80 -22.54 6.53
C LYS A 57 -17.40 -21.55 7.62
N LYS A 58 -16.21 -21.69 8.20
CA LYS A 58 -15.71 -20.75 9.21
C LYS A 58 -15.65 -19.32 8.70
N ALA A 59 -15.33 -19.14 7.43
CA ALA A 59 -15.30 -17.82 6.80
C ALA A 59 -16.71 -17.25 6.59
N ALA A 60 -17.68 -18.11 6.25
CA ALA A 60 -19.08 -17.70 6.09
C ALA A 60 -19.75 -17.37 7.45
N ASP A 61 -19.35 -18.08 8.51
CA ASP A 61 -19.87 -17.85 9.88
C ASP A 61 -19.31 -16.54 10.49
N GLY A 62 -18.28 -15.94 9.86
CA GLY A 62 -17.59 -14.75 10.38
C GLY A 62 -16.61 -15.07 11.52
N ASP A 63 -15.97 -14.04 12.03
CA ASP A 63 -15.15 -14.08 13.26
C ASP A 63 -15.60 -12.91 14.17
N PRO A 64 -16.68 -13.09 14.97
CA PRO A 64 -17.25 -12.02 15.77
C PRO A 64 -16.23 -11.37 16.73
N GLU A 65 -15.29 -12.15 17.25
CA GLU A 65 -14.22 -11.62 18.10
C GLU A 65 -13.29 -10.69 17.29
N TRP A 66 -12.95 -11.11 16.08
CA TRP A 66 -12.14 -10.30 15.19
C TRP A 66 -12.84 -9.04 14.71
N GLU A 67 -14.13 -9.14 14.40
CA GLU A 67 -14.95 -7.98 14.01
C GLU A 67 -15.02 -6.95 15.15
N ALA A 68 -15.16 -7.40 16.40
CA ALA A 68 -15.11 -6.54 17.59
C ALA A 68 -13.71 -5.91 17.81
N GLU A 69 -12.64 -6.62 17.42
CA GLU A 69 -11.28 -6.13 17.47
C GLU A 69 -10.92 -5.18 16.30
N TRP A 70 -11.78 -5.08 15.26
CA TRP A 70 -11.50 -4.28 14.08
C TRP A 70 -11.71 -2.79 14.35
N THR A 71 -10.61 -2.10 14.65
CA THR A 71 -10.61 -0.66 14.93
C THR A 71 -10.32 0.17 13.67
N PRO A 72 -10.65 1.49 13.69
CA PRO A 72 -10.28 2.41 12.61
C PRO A 72 -8.77 2.42 12.32
N GLU A 73 -7.92 2.22 13.34
CA GLU A 73 -6.48 2.11 13.18
C GLU A 73 -6.10 0.87 12.39
N ARG A 74 -6.70 -0.28 12.70
CA ARG A 74 -6.47 -1.52 11.95
C ARG A 74 -6.92 -1.39 10.49
N ALA A 75 -8.07 -0.77 10.26
CA ALA A 75 -8.57 -0.51 8.90
C ALA A 75 -7.59 0.39 8.11
N ARG A 76 -7.11 1.48 8.72
CA ARG A 76 -6.10 2.37 8.15
C ARG A 76 -4.81 1.62 7.84
N ASP A 77 -4.29 0.85 8.79
CA ASP A 77 -3.03 0.12 8.64
C ASP A 77 -3.13 -0.93 7.54
N PHE A 78 -4.27 -1.61 7.43
CA PHE A 78 -4.55 -2.54 6.34
C PHE A 78 -4.56 -1.83 4.99
N LYS A 79 -5.23 -0.67 4.88
CA LYS A 79 -5.29 0.15 3.66
C LYS A 79 -3.90 0.66 3.23
N ILE A 80 -3.08 1.09 4.18
CA ILE A 80 -1.68 1.49 3.90
C ILE A 80 -0.89 0.31 3.34
N ALA A 81 -1.01 -0.87 3.94
CA ALA A 81 -0.33 -2.07 3.47
C ALA A 81 -0.82 -2.52 2.08
N VAL A 82 -2.13 -2.48 1.82
CA VAL A 82 -2.70 -2.76 0.49
C VAL A 82 -2.10 -1.82 -0.56
N ASN A 83 -2.13 -0.50 -0.33
CA ASN A 83 -1.59 0.49 -1.26
C ASN A 83 -0.10 0.27 -1.55
N TYR A 84 0.67 -0.11 -0.54
CA TYR A 84 2.09 -0.41 -0.70
C TYR A 84 2.33 -1.64 -1.57
N TYR A 85 1.64 -2.74 -1.31
CA TYR A 85 1.84 -3.98 -2.07
C TYR A 85 1.24 -3.92 -3.48
N ASP A 86 0.18 -3.15 -3.69
CA ASP A 86 -0.41 -2.96 -5.02
C ASP A 86 0.48 -2.09 -5.92
N SER A 87 1.17 -1.09 -5.36
CA SER A 87 2.14 -0.26 -6.09
C SER A 87 3.50 -0.93 -6.30
N SER A 88 3.76 -2.09 -5.70
CA SER A 88 5.01 -2.81 -5.84
C SER A 88 5.15 -3.45 -7.24
N PRO A 89 6.34 -3.40 -7.88
CA PRO A 89 6.59 -4.08 -9.17
C PRO A 89 6.29 -5.57 -9.14
N VAL A 90 6.50 -6.22 -8.00
CA VAL A 90 6.11 -7.62 -7.76
C VAL A 90 4.85 -7.61 -6.92
N ARG A 91 3.76 -8.07 -7.48
CA ARG A 91 2.44 -8.08 -6.84
C ARG A 91 2.35 -9.24 -5.83
N TYR A 92 3.08 -9.09 -4.71
CA TYR A 92 2.96 -10.04 -3.58
C TYR A 92 1.54 -10.02 -3.02
N TYR A 93 1.06 -11.17 -2.56
CA TYR A 93 -0.28 -11.31 -1.97
C TYR A 93 -1.43 -10.90 -2.89
N SER A 94 -1.29 -11.09 -4.21
CA SER A 94 -2.28 -10.68 -5.22
C SER A 94 -3.73 -11.00 -4.84
N TYR A 95 -3.98 -12.22 -4.32
CA TYR A 95 -5.31 -12.66 -3.89
C TYR A 95 -5.90 -11.83 -2.72
N ILE A 96 -5.05 -11.25 -1.82
CA ILE A 96 -5.51 -10.34 -0.75
C ILE A 96 -5.79 -8.96 -1.33
N LEU A 97 -4.97 -8.52 -2.27
CA LEU A 97 -5.15 -7.24 -2.96
C LEU A 97 -6.44 -7.26 -3.79
N ASP A 98 -6.67 -8.33 -4.55
CA ASP A 98 -7.88 -8.53 -5.34
C ASP A 98 -9.13 -8.56 -4.44
N TRP A 99 -9.05 -9.27 -3.32
CA TRP A 99 -10.12 -9.26 -2.32
C TRP A 99 -10.39 -7.86 -1.76
N SER A 100 -9.35 -7.11 -1.41
CA SER A 100 -9.48 -5.76 -0.87
C SER A 100 -10.11 -4.78 -1.87
N LEU A 101 -9.78 -4.91 -3.16
CA LEU A 101 -10.38 -4.11 -4.22
C LEU A 101 -11.86 -4.42 -4.41
N ALA A 102 -12.24 -5.68 -4.28
CA ALA A 102 -13.64 -6.11 -4.37
C ALA A 102 -14.47 -5.75 -3.12
N ASN A 103 -13.81 -5.52 -1.97
CA ASN A 103 -14.46 -5.29 -0.67
C ASN A 103 -13.82 -4.11 0.09
N PRO A 104 -13.92 -2.87 -0.42
CA PRO A 104 -13.16 -1.71 0.07
C PRO A 104 -13.46 -1.31 1.53
N ASP A 105 -14.70 -1.58 1.99
CA ASP A 105 -15.17 -1.18 3.33
C ASP A 105 -15.39 -2.38 4.27
N ALA A 106 -15.08 -3.59 3.82
CA ALA A 106 -15.28 -4.79 4.63
C ALA A 106 -14.18 -4.97 5.68
N VAL A 107 -14.53 -5.62 6.78
CA VAL A 107 -13.56 -6.12 7.76
C VAL A 107 -12.68 -7.17 7.10
N ALA A 108 -11.37 -6.88 7.00
CA ALA A 108 -10.45 -7.84 6.40
C ALA A 108 -10.35 -9.11 7.25
N PRO A 109 -10.35 -10.30 6.66
CA PRO A 109 -10.15 -11.54 7.39
C PRO A 109 -8.88 -11.50 8.24
N ARG A 110 -8.95 -12.02 9.48
CA ARG A 110 -7.82 -12.00 10.44
C ARG A 110 -6.51 -12.53 9.81
N ASN A 111 -6.59 -13.59 9.00
CA ASN A 111 -5.41 -14.16 8.33
C ASN A 111 -4.85 -13.26 7.21
N TYR A 112 -5.68 -12.42 6.58
CA TYR A 112 -5.24 -11.44 5.58
C TYR A 112 -4.53 -10.28 6.27
N TYR A 113 -5.13 -9.77 7.34
CA TYR A 113 -4.50 -8.76 8.16
C TYR A 113 -3.12 -9.21 8.66
N LYS A 114 -3.03 -10.41 9.26
CA LYS A 114 -1.75 -10.97 9.74
C LYS A 114 -0.70 -11.04 8.64
N LYS A 115 -1.05 -11.56 7.47
CA LYS A 115 -0.09 -11.71 6.36
C LYS A 115 0.34 -10.37 5.78
N LEU A 116 -0.62 -9.45 5.60
CA LEU A 116 -0.35 -8.20 4.89
C LEU A 116 0.23 -7.12 5.82
N VAL A 117 -0.26 -7.02 7.07
CA VAL A 117 0.06 -5.94 8.00
C VAL A 117 1.14 -6.33 9.01
N GLU A 118 1.09 -7.53 9.59
CA GLU A 118 1.98 -7.90 10.70
C GLU A 118 3.40 -8.30 10.26
N ASN A 119 3.71 -8.24 8.97
CA ASN A 119 5.08 -8.50 8.52
C ASN A 119 5.97 -7.25 8.70
N LYS A 120 7.28 -7.48 8.86
CA LYS A 120 8.27 -6.43 9.19
C LYS A 120 8.37 -5.30 8.14
N TYR A 121 8.04 -5.58 6.87
CA TYR A 121 8.10 -4.56 5.81
C TYR A 121 6.89 -3.64 5.87
N ALA A 122 5.68 -4.21 5.96
CA ALA A 122 4.46 -3.44 6.12
C ALA A 122 4.50 -2.59 7.39
N GLN A 123 4.99 -3.12 8.52
CA GLN A 123 5.14 -2.38 9.76
C GLN A 123 6.05 -1.15 9.62
N LYS A 124 7.13 -1.24 8.85
CA LYS A 124 7.99 -0.09 8.56
C LYS A 124 7.28 0.96 7.71
N ILE A 125 6.51 0.53 6.70
CA ILE A 125 5.71 1.41 5.86
C ILE A 125 4.64 2.12 6.69
N ILE A 126 3.87 1.36 7.47
CA ILE A 126 2.82 1.89 8.34
C ILE A 126 3.43 2.93 9.29
N LYS A 127 4.52 2.60 9.97
CA LYS A 127 5.24 3.54 10.84
C LYS A 127 5.69 4.80 10.08
N ALA A 128 6.22 4.66 8.87
CA ALA A 128 6.64 5.80 8.07
C ALA A 128 5.47 6.71 7.70
N VAL A 129 4.32 6.12 7.36
CA VAL A 129 3.11 6.87 6.97
C VAL A 129 2.40 7.49 8.17
N THR A 130 2.30 6.78 9.30
CA THR A 130 1.56 7.23 10.48
C THR A 130 2.36 8.10 11.45
N SER A 131 3.70 8.17 11.30
CA SER A 131 4.54 9.07 12.10
C SER A 131 4.18 10.54 11.84
N ILE A 132 4.56 11.43 12.75
CA ILE A 132 4.37 12.88 12.58
C ILE A 132 5.04 13.35 11.29
N PRO A 133 4.34 14.06 10.40
CA PRO A 133 4.93 14.63 9.19
C PRO A 133 6.04 15.60 9.53
N LYS A 134 7.10 15.61 8.74
CA LYS A 134 8.22 16.55 8.92
C LYS A 134 7.88 17.96 8.45
N TYR A 135 6.98 18.06 7.50
CA TYR A 135 6.52 19.30 6.91
C TYR A 135 5.00 19.33 6.97
N ASP A 136 4.44 20.38 7.55
CA ASP A 136 3.01 20.61 7.60
C ASP A 136 2.51 21.20 6.27
N ALA A 137 1.19 21.12 6.04
CA ALA A 137 0.55 21.80 4.91
C ALA A 137 0.89 23.29 4.91
N GLY A 138 1.17 23.85 3.74
CA GLY A 138 1.62 25.24 3.58
C GLY A 138 3.11 25.46 3.82
N SER A 139 3.87 24.47 4.28
CA SER A 139 5.32 24.60 4.47
C SER A 139 6.04 24.88 3.16
N SER A 140 6.94 25.86 3.21
CA SER A 140 7.85 26.17 2.11
C SER A 140 9.07 25.24 2.11
N VAL A 141 9.26 24.51 1.03
CA VAL A 141 10.33 23.51 0.89
C VAL A 141 11.06 23.68 -0.46
N MET A 142 12.16 22.99 -0.62
CA MET A 142 12.89 22.88 -1.89
C MET A 142 13.50 21.48 -2.00
N LEU A 143 13.90 21.09 -3.21
CA LEU A 143 14.60 19.84 -3.44
C LEU A 143 16.00 19.82 -2.80
N ARG A 144 16.39 18.70 -2.24
CA ARG A 144 17.78 18.40 -1.87
C ARG A 144 18.56 18.00 -3.11
N ALA A 145 19.87 18.23 -3.14
CA ALA A 145 20.73 17.74 -4.22
C ALA A 145 20.61 16.22 -4.46
N THR A 146 20.39 15.44 -3.39
CA THR A 146 20.17 13.98 -3.45
C THR A 146 18.88 13.59 -4.20
N ALA A 147 17.93 14.49 -4.36
CA ALA A 147 16.69 14.23 -5.12
C ALA A 147 16.97 13.88 -6.59
N ARG A 148 18.11 14.32 -7.16
CA ARG A 148 18.52 13.97 -8.53
C ARG A 148 18.55 12.45 -8.78
N GLN A 149 18.77 11.64 -7.75
CA GLN A 149 18.84 10.17 -7.86
C GLN A 149 17.48 9.49 -7.68
N GLY A 150 16.47 10.19 -7.19
CA GLY A 150 15.20 9.59 -6.77
C GLY A 150 13.95 10.18 -7.42
N VAL A 151 14.08 11.28 -8.16
CA VAL A 151 13.00 11.83 -8.99
C VAL A 151 13.38 11.75 -10.46
N SER A 152 12.39 11.83 -11.35
CA SER A 152 12.69 11.85 -12.78
C SER A 152 13.57 13.05 -13.17
N TYR A 153 14.34 12.90 -14.23
CA TYR A 153 15.23 13.96 -14.72
C TYR A 153 14.46 15.26 -15.03
N ASP A 154 13.28 15.14 -15.61
CA ASP A 154 12.43 16.30 -15.96
C ASP A 154 11.94 17.03 -14.70
N ILE A 155 11.47 16.30 -13.69
CA ILE A 155 11.06 16.87 -12.39
C ILE A 155 12.26 17.55 -11.72
N TRP A 156 13.42 16.90 -11.73
CA TRP A 156 14.64 17.48 -11.15
C TRP A 156 15.01 18.80 -11.82
N ASN A 157 15.11 18.83 -13.14
CA ASN A 157 15.50 20.05 -13.87
C ASN A 157 14.49 21.19 -13.70
N LYS A 158 13.19 20.87 -13.66
CA LYS A 158 12.12 21.86 -13.52
C LYS A 158 12.06 22.44 -12.09
N LEU A 159 12.40 21.65 -11.07
CA LEU A 159 12.10 22.01 -9.68
C LEU A 159 13.32 22.20 -8.77
N ARG A 160 14.55 21.91 -9.21
CA ARG A 160 15.76 21.92 -8.35
C ARG A 160 16.01 23.27 -7.65
N ASP A 161 15.67 24.39 -8.30
CA ASP A 161 15.89 25.74 -7.78
C ASP A 161 14.56 26.46 -7.45
N SER A 162 13.45 25.74 -7.48
CA SER A 162 12.11 26.29 -7.27
C SER A 162 11.71 26.26 -5.81
N LEU A 163 10.94 27.28 -5.42
CA LEU A 163 10.17 27.25 -4.18
C LEU A 163 8.97 26.30 -4.36
N LEU A 164 8.78 25.41 -3.41
CA LEU A 164 7.73 24.39 -3.42
C LEU A 164 6.88 24.55 -2.17
N PHE A 165 5.58 24.35 -2.30
CA PHE A 165 4.63 24.37 -1.19
C PHE A 165 4.09 22.96 -0.91
N VAL A 166 4.14 22.54 0.32
CA VAL A 166 3.54 21.29 0.77
C VAL A 166 2.01 21.47 0.78
N ILE A 167 1.29 20.64 0.02
CA ILE A 167 -0.17 20.56 0.10
C ILE A 167 -0.53 19.67 1.28
N GLU A 168 -0.09 18.42 1.24
CA GLU A 168 -0.37 17.42 2.28
C GLU A 168 0.56 16.20 2.16
N PRO A 169 0.74 15.41 3.22
CA PRO A 169 1.26 14.06 3.12
C PRO A 169 0.19 13.13 2.54
N THR A 170 0.52 12.35 1.52
CA THR A 170 -0.45 11.54 0.76
C THR A 170 -0.95 10.28 1.48
N GLY A 171 -0.46 9.97 2.67
CA GLY A 171 -0.75 8.70 3.34
C GLY A 171 -0.10 7.48 2.67
N ARG A 172 0.86 7.69 1.76
CA ARG A 172 1.58 6.63 1.03
C ARG A 172 3.09 6.72 1.26
N ALA A 173 3.77 5.61 1.04
CA ALA A 173 5.23 5.52 1.06
C ALA A 173 5.71 4.58 -0.06
N VAL A 174 6.82 4.92 -0.71
CA VAL A 174 7.36 4.15 -1.85
C VAL A 174 8.05 2.86 -1.38
N ASN A 175 8.71 2.89 -0.23
CA ASN A 175 9.46 1.76 0.30
C ASN A 175 9.61 1.87 1.83
N ALA A 176 10.25 0.88 2.44
CA ALA A 176 10.44 0.82 3.89
C ALA A 176 11.65 1.63 4.42
N ALA A 177 12.21 2.54 3.63
CA ALA A 177 13.32 3.39 4.05
C ALA A 177 12.85 4.59 4.88
N ALA A 178 13.75 5.18 5.64
CA ALA A 178 13.45 6.40 6.38
C ALA A 178 13.17 7.57 5.41
N GLY A 179 12.13 8.37 5.70
CA GLY A 179 11.73 9.52 4.88
C GLY A 179 11.13 9.15 3.52
N CYS A 180 10.60 7.94 3.38
CA CYS A 180 9.96 7.46 2.15
C CYS A 180 8.48 7.88 2.02
N ARG A 181 7.92 8.60 3.01
CA ARG A 181 6.58 9.18 2.91
C ARG A 181 6.51 10.11 1.70
N ILE A 182 5.41 10.03 0.97
CA ILE A 182 5.15 10.90 -0.18
C ILE A 182 4.37 12.12 0.25
N TYR A 183 4.75 13.26 -0.28
CA TYR A 183 4.02 14.52 -0.16
C TYR A 183 3.48 14.98 -1.51
N SER A 184 2.26 15.52 -1.51
CA SER A 184 1.74 16.32 -2.61
C SER A 184 2.34 17.72 -2.51
N ILE A 185 3.03 18.15 -3.55
CA ILE A 185 3.80 19.39 -3.61
C ILE A 185 3.31 20.26 -4.79
N LEU A 186 3.08 21.55 -4.52
CA LEU A 186 2.77 22.53 -5.54
C LEU A 186 4.00 23.42 -5.78
N PRO A 187 4.61 23.41 -6.96
CA PRO A 187 5.67 24.35 -7.31
C PRO A 187 5.13 25.77 -7.46
N SER A 188 5.87 26.78 -6.98
CA SER A 188 5.44 28.19 -7.01
C SER A 188 5.17 28.75 -8.42
N GLN A 189 5.71 28.13 -9.44
CA GLN A 189 5.57 28.55 -10.85
C GLN A 189 4.77 27.56 -11.70
N SER A 190 3.99 26.68 -11.07
CA SER A 190 3.21 25.63 -11.76
C SER A 190 1.86 25.48 -11.12
N HIS A 191 0.88 25.02 -11.90
CA HIS A 191 -0.43 24.57 -11.41
C HIS A 191 -0.49 23.05 -11.27
N GLU A 192 0.57 22.34 -11.63
CA GLU A 192 0.64 20.89 -11.55
C GLU A 192 1.19 20.45 -10.21
N VAL A 193 0.44 19.60 -9.53
CA VAL A 193 0.87 18.95 -8.29
C VAL A 193 1.82 17.82 -8.64
N VAL A 194 2.94 17.74 -7.93
CA VAL A 194 3.92 16.66 -8.05
C VAL A 194 4.05 15.90 -6.73
N GLU A 195 4.34 14.61 -6.82
CA GLU A 195 4.57 13.77 -5.65
C GLU A 195 6.06 13.57 -5.41
N ILE A 196 6.52 13.89 -4.19
CA ILE A 196 7.94 13.83 -3.83
C ILE A 196 8.09 13.18 -2.46
N GLU A 197 9.08 12.29 -2.31
CA GLU A 197 9.39 11.68 -1.03
C GLU A 197 9.99 12.70 -0.05
N GLU A 198 9.62 12.60 1.23
CA GLU A 198 10.10 13.46 2.33
C GLU A 198 11.62 13.60 2.37
N ARG A 199 12.35 12.50 2.14
CA ARG A 199 13.82 12.48 2.17
C ARG A 199 14.48 13.39 1.12
N TYR A 200 13.77 13.73 0.04
CA TYR A 200 14.24 14.61 -1.04
C TYR A 200 13.89 16.06 -0.80
N LEU A 201 13.16 16.39 0.27
CA LEU A 201 12.74 17.73 0.63
C LEU A 201 13.64 18.31 1.73
N LYS A 202 13.85 19.61 1.71
CA LYS A 202 14.43 20.41 2.80
C LYS A 202 13.67 21.73 2.92
N LYS A 203 13.68 22.36 4.11
CA LYS A 203 13.07 23.68 4.28
C LYS A 203 13.66 24.67 3.30
N TRP A 204 12.81 25.49 2.71
CA TRP A 204 13.23 26.61 1.91
C TRP A 204 14.06 27.57 2.74
N LYS A 205 15.18 28.04 2.19
CA LYS A 205 15.96 29.14 2.76
C LYS A 205 15.97 30.24 1.71
N GLN A 206 15.51 31.42 2.11
CA GLN A 206 15.65 32.59 1.22
C GLN A 206 17.12 32.73 0.82
N PRO A 207 17.41 32.96 -0.46
CA PRO A 207 18.75 33.35 -0.87
C PRO A 207 19.17 34.56 -0.03
N LYS A 208 20.35 34.51 0.57
CA LYS A 208 20.90 35.71 1.22
C LYS A 208 20.97 36.78 0.16
N THR A 209 20.27 37.89 0.35
CA THR A 209 20.46 39.09 -0.47
C THR A 209 21.94 39.39 -0.42
N PRO A 210 22.64 39.52 -1.56
CA PRO A 210 24.04 39.96 -1.54
C PRO A 210 24.06 41.26 -0.75
N SER A 211 24.88 41.32 0.31
CA SER A 211 25.14 42.56 1.01
C SER A 211 25.55 43.57 -0.04
N LYS A 212 24.84 44.72 -0.12
CA LYS A 212 25.30 45.85 -0.96
C LYS A 212 26.82 45.99 -0.74
N PRO A 213 27.62 46.10 -1.80
CA PRO A 213 28.98 46.53 -1.64
C PRO A 213 28.94 47.83 -0.84
N ALA A 214 29.78 47.92 0.18
CA ALA A 214 30.00 49.19 0.87
C ALA A 214 30.21 50.24 -0.20
N GLU A 215 29.38 51.27 -0.21
CA GLU A 215 29.69 52.48 -0.95
C GLU A 215 30.98 52.98 -0.37
N ASP A 216 32.08 52.83 -1.10
CA ASP A 216 33.32 53.52 -0.76
C ASP A 216 33.01 55.01 -0.91
N ASP A 217 32.81 55.61 0.24
CA ASP A 217 32.77 57.05 0.42
C ASP A 217 34.21 57.60 0.25
N ASP A 218 34.71 57.55 -1.00
CA ASP A 218 35.87 58.30 -1.41
C ASP A 218 35.41 59.50 -2.26
N CYS A 219 34.71 60.37 -1.57
CA CYS A 219 34.79 61.80 -1.90
C CYS A 219 35.88 62.39 -1.05
N LEU A 220 37.01 62.73 -1.67
CA LEU A 220 37.74 63.95 -1.24
C LEU A 220 38.89 64.31 -2.18
N PHE A 221 38.68 65.49 -2.79
CA PHE A 221 39.64 66.42 -3.39
C PHE A 221 40.09 66.22 -4.82
#